data_49494ae60d3177643fdbcc0a3d208059
#
_entry.id   49494ae60d3177643fdbcc0a3d208059
#
_cell.length_a   1.000
_cell.length_b   1.000
_cell.length_c   1.000
_cell.angle_alpha   90.00
_cell.angle_beta   90.00
_cell.angle_gamma   90.00
#
_symmetry.space_group_name_H-M   'P 1'
#
loop_
_entity.id
_entity.type
_entity.pdbx_description
1 polymer ?
#
loop_
_entity_poly.entity_id
_entity_poly.type
_entity_poly.pdbx_seq_one_letter_code
_entity_poly.pdbx_strand_id
1 'polypeptide(L)'
;MKLFGWKSGRDESRPVLSRSSAGAIGGAAFGEWPRSYEAQVREAYLDNPIAQRAMKLVVEGLGSAPIVASDPALLALATVRSGGQTLIETVAAHLMLHGNAYVQVLRDVEGVAAELYALRPERVTVEPDASGWPAAYRYRVGERVSRLHADPVRPEVIHLKSFNPVDDHYGLGCLGAASGAVAIHNAAARWNKALLDNAARPSGALMYDPKDGATLSTEQFDRLRGELEASFSGAGNAGRPMLLEGGLRWQALSLSPADMDFVGTKAAAAREIALAFGVPPMLLGLPGDNSYANYREANRALWRLAILPLATAVLGGIAQGLAGWFEGAAISVDLDRVPALAEDRERLWGMVSAASFLSDVEKRALLEIQEVV
;
A
#
# COMPACT_ATOMS: atom_id res chain seq x y z
N MET A 1 30.27 -28.69 -10.85
CA MET A 1 29.64 -28.23 -12.10
C MET A 1 29.25 -26.74 -11.87
N LYS A 2 30.02 -25.81 -12.47
CA LYS A 2 29.84 -24.37 -12.26
C LYS A 2 28.60 -23.93 -12.99
N LEU A 3 27.48 -23.70 -12.28
CA LEU A 3 26.25 -23.13 -12.79
C LEU A 3 26.20 -21.64 -12.43
N PHE A 4 26.22 -20.84 -13.50
CA PHE A 4 25.88 -19.41 -13.54
C PHE A 4 26.66 -18.48 -12.60
N GLY A 5 27.96 -18.28 -12.90
CA GLY A 5 28.55 -16.99 -12.60
C GLY A 5 27.87 -15.93 -13.48
N TRP A 6 27.10 -15.03 -12.90
CA TRP A 6 26.67 -13.81 -13.58
C TRP A 6 27.95 -13.03 -13.92
N LYS A 7 28.35 -13.07 -15.19
CA LYS A 7 29.39 -12.17 -15.66
C LYS A 7 28.85 -10.77 -15.46
N SER A 8 29.45 -9.97 -14.59
CA SER A 8 29.26 -8.51 -14.64
C SER A 8 29.61 -8.11 -16.07
N GLY A 9 28.59 -7.83 -16.88
CA GLY A 9 28.81 -7.33 -18.21
C GLY A 9 29.67 -6.07 -18.10
N ARG A 10 30.64 -5.93 -18.96
CA ARG A 10 31.40 -4.68 -19.14
C ARG A 10 30.35 -3.56 -19.29
N ASP A 11 30.60 -2.38 -18.76
CA ASP A 11 29.69 -1.24 -18.82
C ASP A 11 29.21 -0.95 -20.25
N GLU A 12 30.01 -1.23 -21.27
CA GLU A 12 29.71 -1.12 -22.69
C GLU A 12 28.62 -2.08 -23.21
N SER A 13 28.27 -3.14 -22.47
CA SER A 13 27.24 -4.13 -22.87
C SER A 13 25.89 -3.94 -22.20
N ARG A 14 25.75 -2.98 -21.30
CA ARG A 14 24.50 -2.70 -20.63
C ARG A 14 23.57 -1.86 -21.50
N PRO A 15 22.25 -2.12 -21.53
CA PRO A 15 21.31 -1.29 -22.26
C PRO A 15 21.27 0.12 -21.68
N VAL A 16 21.00 1.10 -22.54
CA VAL A 16 20.77 2.49 -22.10
C VAL A 16 19.42 2.57 -21.39
N LEU A 17 19.39 3.14 -20.19
CA LEU A 17 18.17 3.36 -19.41
C LEU A 17 17.65 4.77 -19.66
N SER A 18 16.32 4.92 -19.67
CA SER A 18 15.67 6.21 -19.79
C SER A 18 14.82 6.55 -18.56
N ARG A 19 14.75 7.84 -18.25
CA ARG A 19 13.77 8.37 -17.32
C ARG A 19 12.48 8.64 -18.08
N SER A 20 11.35 8.15 -17.62
CA SER A 20 10.08 8.65 -18.12
C SER A 20 9.97 10.13 -17.70
N SER A 21 9.59 10.99 -18.62
CA SER A 21 9.15 12.33 -18.26
C SER A 21 7.80 12.19 -17.56
N ALA A 22 7.80 11.98 -16.25
CA ALA A 22 6.61 11.82 -15.43
C ALA A 22 5.60 13.00 -15.47
N GLY A 23 5.81 13.93 -16.40
CA GLY A 23 4.94 15.07 -16.68
C GLY A 23 3.94 14.86 -17.83
N ALA A 24 4.00 13.75 -18.59
CA ALA A 24 3.25 13.64 -19.85
C ALA A 24 2.03 12.68 -19.79
N ILE A 25 1.74 12.01 -18.72
CA ILE A 25 0.49 11.23 -18.57
C ILE A 25 -0.54 12.07 -17.80
N GLY A 26 -0.80 13.27 -18.32
CA GLY A 26 -1.89 14.14 -17.92
C GLY A 26 -3.06 14.02 -18.87
N GLY A 27 -3.64 12.84 -19.03
CA GLY A 27 -4.98 12.74 -19.55
C GLY A 27 -5.92 13.44 -18.58
N ALA A 28 -6.73 14.39 -19.05
CA ALA A 28 -7.77 15.05 -18.28
C ALA A 28 -8.74 13.97 -17.76
N ALA A 29 -8.47 13.43 -16.60
CA ALA A 29 -9.39 12.56 -15.89
C ALA A 29 -10.42 13.46 -15.22
N PHE A 30 -11.69 13.20 -15.46
CA PHE A 30 -12.78 13.77 -14.71
C PHE A 30 -12.63 13.36 -13.23
N GLY A 31 -12.34 14.33 -12.38
CA GLY A 31 -12.08 14.15 -10.96
C GLY A 31 -10.62 14.54 -10.60
N GLU A 32 -10.47 15.36 -9.57
CA GLU A 32 -9.16 15.72 -9.04
C GLU A 32 -8.59 14.54 -8.23
N TRP A 33 -7.72 13.77 -8.87
CA TRP A 33 -6.98 12.71 -8.21
C TRP A 33 -5.71 13.32 -7.58
N PRO A 34 -5.30 12.86 -6.39
CA PRO A 34 -4.07 13.37 -5.78
C PRO A 34 -2.87 13.08 -6.67
N ARG A 35 -2.20 14.13 -7.13
CA ARG A 35 -1.06 14.02 -8.06
C ARG A 35 0.27 13.79 -7.36
N SER A 36 0.40 14.22 -6.11
CA SER A 36 1.63 14.04 -5.34
C SER A 36 1.57 12.79 -4.47
N TYR A 37 2.74 12.16 -4.25
CA TYR A 37 2.88 11.02 -3.33
C TYR A 37 2.33 11.34 -1.93
N GLU A 38 2.65 12.51 -1.39
CA GLU A 38 2.18 12.95 -0.07
C GLU A 38 0.65 13.04 0.02
N ALA A 39 0.01 13.56 -1.03
CA ALA A 39 -1.45 13.62 -1.10
C ALA A 39 -2.06 12.22 -1.18
N GLN A 40 -1.48 11.32 -1.99
CA GLN A 40 -1.92 9.92 -2.07
C GLN A 40 -1.78 9.19 -0.73
N VAL A 41 -0.66 9.38 -0.04
CA VAL A 41 -0.44 8.78 1.30
C VAL A 41 -1.45 9.33 2.29
N ARG A 42 -1.73 10.63 2.28
CA ARG A 42 -2.74 11.23 3.17
C ARG A 42 -4.11 10.61 2.94
N GLU A 43 -4.59 10.60 1.71
CA GLU A 43 -5.94 10.10 1.39
C GLU A 43 -6.08 8.59 1.59
N ALA A 44 -5.06 7.80 1.21
CA ALA A 44 -5.14 6.36 1.27
C ALA A 44 -4.70 5.79 2.63
N TYR A 45 -3.62 6.31 3.21
CA TYR A 45 -3.07 5.71 4.42
C TYR A 45 -3.52 6.40 5.71
N LEU A 46 -3.64 7.75 5.71
CA LEU A 46 -4.06 8.48 6.91
C LEU A 46 -5.57 8.57 7.04
N ASP A 47 -6.29 8.77 5.94
CA ASP A 47 -7.72 9.08 5.96
C ASP A 47 -8.61 7.89 5.55
N ASN A 48 -8.04 6.76 5.09
CA ASN A 48 -8.80 5.60 4.67
C ASN A 48 -8.47 4.35 5.52
N PRO A 49 -9.41 3.88 6.37
CA PRO A 49 -9.14 2.76 7.27
C PRO A 49 -8.97 1.42 6.52
N ILE A 50 -9.59 1.25 5.34
CA ILE A 50 -9.48 0.02 4.56
C ILE A 50 -8.09 -0.10 3.95
N ALA A 51 -7.61 0.96 3.28
CA ALA A 51 -6.29 0.97 2.68
C ALA A 51 -5.18 0.87 3.73
N GLN A 52 -5.32 1.58 4.85
CA GLN A 52 -4.39 1.48 5.98
C GLN A 52 -4.33 0.06 6.53
N ARG A 53 -5.50 -0.58 6.77
CA ARG A 53 -5.53 -1.95 7.32
C ARG A 53 -5.00 -2.97 6.32
N ALA A 54 -5.35 -2.85 5.03
CA ALA A 54 -4.85 -3.72 3.98
C ALA A 54 -3.32 -3.70 3.92
N MET A 55 -2.73 -2.50 3.86
CA MET A 55 -1.28 -2.35 3.87
C MET A 55 -0.65 -2.93 5.15
N LYS A 56 -1.20 -2.62 6.33
CA LYS A 56 -0.69 -3.14 7.61
C LYS A 56 -0.71 -4.65 7.68
N LEU A 57 -1.75 -5.32 7.18
CA LEU A 57 -1.80 -6.79 7.17
C LEU A 57 -0.62 -7.42 6.42
N VAL A 58 -0.23 -6.84 5.28
CA VAL A 58 0.90 -7.35 4.49
C VAL A 58 2.23 -7.02 5.17
N VAL A 59 2.41 -5.76 5.58
CA VAL A 59 3.67 -5.25 6.14
C VAL A 59 3.98 -5.87 7.51
N GLU A 60 2.99 -5.91 8.42
CA GLU A 60 3.11 -6.53 9.75
C GLU A 60 3.27 -8.05 9.63
N GLY A 61 2.59 -8.67 8.64
CA GLY A 61 2.76 -10.09 8.33
C GLY A 61 4.18 -10.41 7.92
N LEU A 62 4.79 -9.61 7.06
CA LEU A 62 6.20 -9.74 6.69
C LEU A 62 7.15 -9.40 7.84
N GLY A 63 6.88 -8.33 8.58
CA GLY A 63 7.70 -7.91 9.73
C GLY A 63 7.74 -8.93 10.88
N SER A 64 6.70 -9.79 10.99
CA SER A 64 6.63 -10.88 11.95
C SER A 64 7.06 -12.24 11.40
N ALA A 65 7.42 -12.31 10.11
CA ALA A 65 7.85 -13.56 9.49
C ALA A 65 9.13 -14.11 10.16
N PRO A 66 9.22 -15.42 10.38
CA PRO A 66 10.45 -16.05 10.85
C PRO A 66 11.49 -16.00 9.72
N ILE A 67 12.60 -15.31 9.96
CA ILE A 67 13.66 -15.10 8.96
C ILE A 67 14.87 -15.95 9.30
N VAL A 68 15.50 -16.49 8.27
CA VAL A 68 16.77 -17.20 8.32
C VAL A 68 17.75 -16.55 7.32
N ALA A 69 19.02 -16.62 7.63
CA ALA A 69 20.08 -16.12 6.76
C ALA A 69 21.27 -17.08 6.75
N SER A 70 22.08 -17.00 5.69
CA SER A 70 23.31 -17.79 5.53
C SER A 70 24.40 -17.46 6.55
N ASP A 71 24.31 -16.28 7.17
CA ASP A 71 25.28 -15.80 8.17
C ASP A 71 24.54 -15.11 9.32
N PRO A 72 24.90 -15.39 10.60
CA PRO A 72 24.29 -14.76 11.77
C PRO A 72 24.42 -13.22 11.81
N ALA A 73 25.55 -12.65 11.33
CA ALA A 73 25.74 -11.21 11.28
C ALA A 73 24.84 -10.57 10.19
N LEU A 74 24.67 -11.26 9.06
CA LEU A 74 23.73 -10.86 8.02
C LEU A 74 22.28 -10.85 8.55
N LEU A 75 21.90 -11.87 9.33
CA LEU A 75 20.60 -11.94 9.97
C LEU A 75 20.41 -10.77 10.95
N ALA A 76 21.41 -10.49 11.77
CA ALA A 76 21.37 -9.39 12.74
C ALA A 76 21.17 -8.02 12.05
N LEU A 77 21.87 -7.77 10.94
CA LEU A 77 21.70 -6.57 10.12
C LEU A 77 20.29 -6.47 9.53
N ALA A 78 19.75 -7.55 8.98
CA ALA A 78 18.45 -7.57 8.33
C ALA A 78 17.29 -7.40 9.35
N THR A 79 17.47 -7.90 10.59
CA THR A 79 16.41 -7.88 11.62
C THR A 79 16.51 -6.69 12.57
N VAL A 80 17.32 -5.68 12.25
CA VAL A 80 17.46 -4.46 13.07
C VAL A 80 16.10 -3.78 13.27
N ARG A 81 15.93 -3.21 14.47
CA ARG A 81 14.72 -2.47 14.85
C ARG A 81 15.04 -1.01 15.14
N SER A 82 14.20 -0.13 14.65
CA SER A 82 14.25 1.30 14.96
C SER A 82 12.85 1.78 15.37
N GLY A 83 12.73 2.38 16.58
CA GLY A 83 11.46 2.90 17.05
C GLY A 83 10.35 1.85 17.18
N GLY A 84 10.69 0.58 17.40
CA GLY A 84 9.73 -0.54 17.52
C GLY A 84 9.35 -1.21 16.20
N GLN A 85 9.72 -0.64 15.03
CA GLN A 85 9.53 -1.25 13.71
C GLN A 85 10.79 -1.98 13.26
N THR A 86 10.63 -3.08 12.52
CA THR A 86 11.75 -3.75 11.87
C THR A 86 12.14 -3.01 10.60
N LEU A 87 13.41 -3.14 10.20
CA LEU A 87 13.88 -2.62 8.90
C LEU A 87 13.02 -3.18 7.76
N ILE A 88 12.77 -4.49 7.77
CA ILE A 88 12.01 -5.21 6.75
C ILE A 88 10.59 -4.66 6.63
N GLU A 89 9.93 -4.40 7.76
CA GLU A 89 8.60 -3.79 7.83
C GLU A 89 8.56 -2.41 7.17
N THR A 90 9.57 -1.57 7.48
CA THR A 90 9.69 -0.23 6.90
C THR A 90 9.96 -0.29 5.39
N VAL A 91 10.86 -1.17 4.95
CA VAL A 91 11.19 -1.38 3.53
C VAL A 91 9.96 -1.88 2.76
N ALA A 92 9.23 -2.85 3.31
CA ALA A 92 7.99 -3.36 2.72
C ALA A 92 6.93 -2.25 2.58
N ALA A 93 6.77 -1.43 3.61
CA ALA A 93 5.86 -0.28 3.57
C ALA A 93 6.23 0.71 2.47
N HIS A 94 7.52 1.03 2.33
CA HIS A 94 8.00 1.92 1.29
C HIS A 94 7.75 1.33 -0.11
N LEU A 95 7.99 0.04 -0.33
CA LEU A 95 7.70 -0.62 -1.60
C LEU A 95 6.22 -0.61 -1.93
N MET A 96 5.35 -0.91 -0.98
CA MET A 96 3.91 -0.93 -1.20
C MET A 96 3.35 0.48 -1.47
N LEU A 97 3.78 1.48 -0.71
CA LEU A 97 3.26 2.84 -0.84
C LEU A 97 3.90 3.60 -2.01
N HIS A 98 5.22 3.57 -2.11
CA HIS A 98 6.00 4.40 -3.05
C HIS A 98 6.46 3.63 -4.29
N GLY A 99 6.57 2.29 -4.19
CA GLY A 99 7.17 1.45 -5.23
C GLY A 99 8.70 1.39 -5.17
N ASN A 100 9.32 2.19 -4.31
CA ASN A 100 10.77 2.22 -4.11
C ASN A 100 11.09 2.17 -2.62
N ALA A 101 12.15 1.45 -2.27
CA ALA A 101 12.75 1.48 -0.95
C ALA A 101 14.26 1.63 -1.07
N TYR A 102 14.82 2.46 -0.23
CA TYR A 102 16.26 2.75 -0.21
C TYR A 102 16.79 2.41 1.17
N VAL A 103 17.73 1.47 1.22
CA VAL A 103 18.37 1.05 2.46
C VAL A 103 19.81 1.54 2.44
N GLN A 104 20.14 2.49 3.29
CA GLN A 104 21.49 2.96 3.46
C GLN A 104 22.30 1.94 4.24
N VAL A 105 23.50 1.63 3.76
CA VAL A 105 24.47 0.76 4.42
C VAL A 105 25.48 1.65 5.15
N LEU A 106 25.39 1.67 6.46
CA LEU A 106 26.36 2.35 7.32
C LEU A 106 27.52 1.42 7.60
N ARG A 107 28.73 1.93 7.45
CA ARG A 107 29.98 1.16 7.60
C ARG A 107 30.71 1.58 8.85
N ASP A 108 31.41 0.67 9.46
CA ASP A 108 32.35 0.95 10.53
C ASP A 108 33.68 1.53 9.99
N VAL A 109 34.64 1.73 10.87
CA VAL A 109 35.96 2.29 10.54
C VAL A 109 36.80 1.35 9.67
N GLU A 110 36.48 0.07 9.64
CA GLU A 110 37.12 -0.97 8.83
C GLU A 110 36.44 -1.16 7.47
N GLY A 111 35.34 -0.45 7.23
CA GLY A 111 34.54 -0.51 5.98
C GLY A 111 33.59 -1.72 5.93
N VAL A 112 33.33 -2.37 7.07
CA VAL A 112 32.37 -3.46 7.18
C VAL A 112 30.95 -2.88 7.36
N ALA A 113 29.94 -3.55 6.80
CA ALA A 113 28.56 -3.16 6.99
C ALA A 113 28.16 -3.34 8.46
N ALA A 114 27.89 -2.23 9.16
CA ALA A 114 27.62 -2.20 10.59
C ALA A 114 26.13 -1.98 10.91
N GLU A 115 25.41 -1.23 10.08
CA GLU A 115 24.01 -0.92 10.30
C GLU A 115 23.29 -0.69 8.97
N LEU A 116 22.00 -1.02 8.92
CA LEU A 116 21.11 -0.74 7.79
C LEU A 116 20.03 0.24 8.23
N TYR A 117 19.80 1.26 7.42
CA TYR A 117 18.80 2.29 7.68
C TYR A 117 17.92 2.55 6.47
N ALA A 118 16.59 2.46 6.63
CA ALA A 118 15.64 2.74 5.56
C ALA A 118 15.46 4.26 5.38
N LEU A 119 15.88 4.78 4.23
CA LEU A 119 15.69 6.17 3.85
C LEU A 119 14.25 6.40 3.36
N ARG A 120 13.71 7.58 3.61
CA ARG A 120 12.39 7.95 3.06
C ARG A 120 12.47 8.12 1.55
N PRO A 121 11.72 7.33 0.76
CA PRO A 121 11.87 7.29 -0.69
C PRO A 121 11.54 8.60 -1.38
N GLU A 122 10.60 9.39 -0.85
CA GLU A 122 10.24 10.71 -1.40
C GLU A 122 11.36 11.75 -1.33
N ARG A 123 12.41 11.44 -0.55
CA ARG A 123 13.58 12.30 -0.39
C ARG A 123 14.78 11.87 -1.21
N VAL A 124 14.68 10.74 -1.92
CA VAL A 124 15.76 10.17 -2.70
C VAL A 124 15.55 10.48 -4.18
N THR A 125 16.61 10.96 -4.84
CA THR A 125 16.63 11.15 -6.29
C THR A 125 17.78 10.33 -6.87
N VAL A 126 17.50 9.56 -7.93
CA VAL A 126 18.51 8.80 -8.67
C VAL A 126 19.33 9.75 -9.53
N GLU A 127 20.65 9.68 -9.47
CA GLU A 127 21.59 10.36 -10.35
C GLU A 127 22.18 9.33 -11.33
N PRO A 128 21.72 9.32 -12.59
CA PRO A 128 22.24 8.38 -13.59
C PRO A 128 23.60 8.81 -14.14
N ASP A 129 24.36 7.82 -14.62
CA ASP A 129 25.56 8.03 -15.45
C ASP A 129 25.19 8.38 -16.91
N ALA A 130 26.20 8.47 -17.77
CA ALA A 130 26.02 8.78 -19.20
C ALA A 130 25.19 7.71 -19.96
N SER A 131 25.15 6.46 -19.46
CA SER A 131 24.37 5.35 -20.02
C SER A 131 23.00 5.19 -19.37
N GLY A 132 22.65 6.09 -18.42
CA GLY A 132 21.39 6.06 -17.70
C GLY A 132 21.36 5.16 -16.47
N TRP A 133 22.46 4.44 -16.14
CA TRP A 133 22.49 3.61 -14.94
C TRP A 133 22.70 4.44 -13.68
N PRO A 134 22.11 4.05 -12.53
CA PRO A 134 22.32 4.77 -11.28
C PRO A 134 23.80 4.83 -10.91
N ALA A 135 24.38 6.03 -10.87
CA ALA A 135 25.75 6.30 -10.40
C ALA A 135 25.77 6.73 -8.95
N ALA A 136 24.73 7.43 -8.51
CA ALA A 136 24.56 7.86 -7.13
C ALA A 136 23.09 8.10 -6.80
N TYR A 137 22.81 8.25 -5.52
CA TYR A 137 21.52 8.64 -4.97
C TYR A 137 21.69 9.92 -4.15
N ARG A 138 20.85 10.91 -4.42
CA ARG A 138 20.83 12.17 -3.67
C ARG A 138 19.70 12.15 -2.66
N TYR A 139 20.05 12.14 -1.38
CA TYR A 139 19.12 12.20 -0.26
C TYR A 139 19.04 13.61 0.30
N ARG A 140 17.83 14.20 0.33
CA ARG A 140 17.62 15.59 0.79
C ARG A 140 16.74 15.64 2.04
N VAL A 141 17.22 16.35 3.06
CA VAL A 141 16.47 16.65 4.29
C VAL A 141 16.61 18.14 4.58
N GLY A 142 15.58 18.92 4.33
CA GLY A 142 15.66 20.38 4.36
C GLY A 142 16.72 20.89 3.39
N GLU A 143 17.65 21.70 3.86
CA GLU A 143 18.79 22.22 3.08
C GLU A 143 19.95 21.23 2.96
N ARG A 144 19.96 20.18 3.78
CA ARG A 144 21.05 19.20 3.78
C ARG A 144 20.83 18.18 2.66
N VAL A 145 21.87 18.03 1.83
CA VAL A 145 21.91 17.06 0.75
C VAL A 145 23.08 16.11 0.97
N SER A 146 22.80 14.82 1.03
CA SER A 146 23.79 13.75 1.06
C SER A 146 23.80 13.05 -0.28
N ARG A 147 24.99 12.84 -0.85
CA ARG A 147 25.17 12.05 -2.09
C ARG A 147 25.75 10.71 -1.72
N LEU A 148 25.06 9.64 -2.06
CA LEU A 148 25.38 8.25 -1.74
C LEU A 148 25.73 7.51 -3.04
N HIS A 149 26.87 6.82 -3.07
CA HIS A 149 27.35 6.19 -4.28
C HIS A 149 26.68 4.82 -4.55
N ALA A 150 26.40 4.57 -5.84
CA ALA A 150 25.86 3.31 -6.31
C ALA A 150 27.03 2.37 -6.72
N ASP A 151 27.85 1.95 -5.74
CA ASP A 151 28.92 0.97 -5.97
C ASP A 151 28.30 -0.41 -6.26
N PRO A 152 28.71 -1.10 -7.35
CA PRO A 152 28.14 -2.40 -7.71
C PRO A 152 28.50 -3.55 -6.77
N VAL A 153 29.58 -3.41 -5.99
CA VAL A 153 30.09 -4.46 -5.08
C VAL A 153 29.70 -4.15 -3.63
N ARG A 154 29.92 -2.92 -3.18
CA ARG A 154 29.67 -2.46 -1.82
C ARG A 154 28.89 -1.14 -1.83
N PRO A 155 27.61 -1.18 -2.18
CA PRO A 155 26.80 0.03 -2.31
C PRO A 155 26.64 0.77 -0.99
N GLU A 156 26.59 2.11 -1.03
CA GLU A 156 26.19 2.93 0.11
C GLU A 156 24.68 2.92 0.30
N VAL A 157 23.93 2.58 -0.77
CA VAL A 157 22.47 2.45 -0.75
C VAL A 157 22.05 1.26 -1.58
N ILE A 158 21.27 0.38 -0.98
CA ILE A 158 20.56 -0.69 -1.66
C ILE A 158 19.22 -0.13 -2.12
N HIS A 159 19.00 -0.09 -3.43
CA HIS A 159 17.74 0.36 -4.02
C HIS A 159 16.89 -0.85 -4.42
N LEU A 160 15.76 -1.00 -3.76
CA LEU A 160 14.73 -1.97 -4.06
C LEU A 160 13.59 -1.24 -4.79
N LYS A 161 13.09 -1.81 -5.88
CA LYS A 161 11.98 -1.21 -6.62
C LYS A 161 10.99 -2.25 -7.12
N SER A 162 9.71 -1.91 -7.09
CA SER A 162 8.65 -2.67 -7.74
C SER A 162 8.70 -2.46 -9.26
N PHE A 163 8.12 -3.39 -10.01
CA PHE A 163 8.04 -3.24 -11.47
C PHE A 163 7.30 -1.97 -11.88
N ASN A 164 7.87 -1.22 -12.80
CA ASN A 164 7.26 -0.06 -13.42
C ASN A 164 7.44 -0.17 -14.95
N PRO A 165 6.36 -0.26 -15.73
CA PRO A 165 6.45 -0.43 -17.17
C PRO A 165 6.87 0.83 -17.94
N VAL A 166 6.91 1.99 -17.26
CA VAL A 166 7.14 3.29 -17.90
C VAL A 166 8.35 4.04 -17.35
N ASP A 167 9.06 3.52 -16.35
CA ASP A 167 10.23 4.16 -15.76
C ASP A 167 11.28 3.12 -15.36
N ASP A 168 12.52 3.30 -15.87
CA ASP A 168 13.63 2.39 -15.57
C ASP A 168 14.27 2.65 -14.21
N HIS A 169 14.08 3.83 -13.62
CA HIS A 169 14.74 4.23 -12.37
C HIS A 169 13.84 4.07 -11.15
N TYR A 170 12.53 4.31 -11.31
CA TYR A 170 11.59 4.31 -10.20
C TYR A 170 10.53 3.24 -10.33
N GLY A 171 10.28 2.54 -9.24
CA GLY A 171 9.22 1.56 -9.12
C GLY A 171 7.84 2.20 -8.96
N LEU A 172 6.80 1.40 -9.18
CA LEU A 172 5.40 1.79 -9.04
C LEU A 172 4.78 1.14 -7.80
N GLY A 173 4.28 1.96 -6.87
CA GLY A 173 3.57 1.49 -5.67
C GLY A 173 2.08 1.22 -5.91
N CYS A 174 1.43 0.64 -4.91
CA CYS A 174 0.00 0.30 -4.98
C CYS A 174 -0.93 1.52 -4.91
N LEU A 175 -0.45 2.66 -4.37
CA LEU A 175 -1.29 3.85 -4.14
C LEU A 175 -1.92 4.39 -5.42
N GLY A 176 -1.18 4.40 -6.52
CA GLY A 176 -1.70 4.87 -7.81
C GLY A 176 -2.90 4.06 -8.27
N ALA A 177 -2.79 2.73 -8.22
CA ALA A 177 -3.87 1.82 -8.61
C ALA A 177 -5.07 1.90 -7.65
N ALA A 178 -4.84 2.11 -6.37
CA ALA A 178 -5.88 2.20 -5.35
C ALA A 178 -6.58 3.56 -5.31
N SER A 179 -5.97 4.62 -5.88
CA SER A 179 -6.40 6.02 -5.68
C SER A 179 -7.87 6.26 -6.00
N GLY A 180 -8.39 5.65 -7.07
CA GLY A 180 -9.78 5.76 -7.47
C GLY A 180 -10.76 5.21 -6.45
N ALA A 181 -10.53 4.00 -6.06
CA ALA A 181 -11.37 3.34 -5.07
C ALA A 181 -11.28 4.04 -3.70
N VAL A 182 -10.09 4.54 -3.33
CA VAL A 182 -9.89 5.34 -2.12
C VAL A 182 -10.72 6.62 -2.17
N ALA A 183 -10.65 7.36 -3.28
CA ALA A 183 -11.40 8.61 -3.43
C ALA A 183 -12.91 8.39 -3.34
N ILE A 184 -13.43 7.35 -4.00
CA ILE A 184 -14.84 6.96 -3.94
C ILE A 184 -15.23 6.59 -2.51
N HIS A 185 -14.46 5.72 -1.85
CA HIS A 185 -14.73 5.30 -0.47
C HIS A 185 -14.74 6.47 0.50
N ASN A 186 -13.76 7.37 0.41
CA ASN A 186 -13.65 8.56 1.25
C ASN A 186 -14.78 9.56 0.96
N ALA A 187 -15.14 9.76 -0.31
CA ALA A 187 -16.25 10.61 -0.70
C ALA A 187 -17.59 10.09 -0.15
N ALA A 188 -17.85 8.79 -0.29
CA ALA A 188 -19.04 8.15 0.27
C ALA A 188 -19.10 8.28 1.80
N ALA A 189 -17.97 8.15 2.50
CA ALA A 189 -17.89 8.33 3.93
C ALA A 189 -18.17 9.77 4.36
N ARG A 190 -17.61 10.76 3.65
CA ARG A 190 -17.86 12.19 3.90
C ARG A 190 -19.31 12.56 3.65
N TRP A 191 -19.89 12.06 2.56
CA TRP A 191 -21.29 12.28 2.24
C TRP A 191 -22.22 11.70 3.31
N ASN A 192 -22.01 10.45 3.73
CA ASN A 192 -22.80 9.83 4.80
C ASN A 192 -22.73 10.65 6.10
N LYS A 193 -21.52 11.14 6.43
CA LYS A 193 -21.35 12.02 7.59
C LYS A 193 -22.16 13.32 7.43
N ALA A 194 -22.07 13.97 6.28
CA ALA A 194 -22.82 15.20 6.02
C ALA A 194 -24.34 15.01 6.10
N LEU A 195 -24.84 13.84 5.60
CA LEU A 195 -26.27 13.50 5.76
C LEU A 195 -26.68 13.33 7.22
N LEU A 196 -25.83 12.65 8.01
CA LEU A 196 -26.09 12.48 9.45
C LEU A 196 -26.03 13.82 10.19
N ASP A 197 -25.06 14.67 9.89
CA ASP A 197 -24.92 16.00 10.49
C ASP A 197 -26.14 16.91 10.14
N ASN A 198 -26.71 16.73 8.94
CA ASN A 198 -27.89 17.45 8.46
C ASN A 198 -29.21 16.70 8.72
N ALA A 199 -29.23 15.78 9.69
CA ALA A 199 -30.43 15.03 10.06
C ALA A 199 -31.04 14.19 8.90
N ALA A 200 -30.18 13.67 8.00
CA ALA A 200 -30.53 12.83 6.85
C ALA A 200 -31.59 13.48 5.90
N ARG A 201 -31.60 14.79 5.79
CA ARG A 201 -32.52 15.48 4.88
C ARG A 201 -31.98 15.54 3.48
N PRO A 202 -32.72 15.08 2.48
CA PRO A 202 -32.38 15.29 1.10
C PRO A 202 -32.43 16.79 0.75
N SER A 203 -31.55 17.21 -0.15
CA SER A 203 -31.61 18.55 -0.73
C SER A 203 -32.95 18.70 -1.47
N GLY A 204 -33.63 19.79 -1.25
CA GLY A 204 -34.92 20.06 -1.87
C GLY A 204 -35.16 21.54 -2.03
N ALA A 205 -36.15 21.86 -2.82
CA ALA A 205 -36.69 23.21 -2.94
C ALA A 205 -37.99 23.34 -2.18
N LEU A 206 -38.15 24.44 -1.44
CA LEU A 206 -39.40 24.85 -0.92
C LEU A 206 -40.09 25.74 -1.97
N MET A 207 -41.12 25.21 -2.59
CA MET A 207 -41.90 25.96 -3.58
C MET A 207 -43.04 26.66 -2.91
N TYR A 208 -43.21 27.94 -3.23
CA TYR A 208 -44.36 28.73 -2.86
C TYR A 208 -45.29 28.90 -4.08
N ASP A 209 -46.46 28.30 -4.02
CA ASP A 209 -47.44 28.32 -5.09
C ASP A 209 -48.83 28.70 -4.51
N PRO A 210 -49.02 29.96 -4.20
CA PRO A 210 -50.33 30.43 -3.73
C PRO A 210 -51.33 30.47 -4.88
N LYS A 211 -52.55 30.04 -4.65
CA LYS A 211 -53.61 29.98 -5.66
C LYS A 211 -53.99 31.35 -6.26
N ASP A 212 -53.60 32.43 -5.62
CA ASP A 212 -53.88 33.82 -6.01
C ASP A 212 -52.73 34.48 -6.80
N GLY A 213 -51.66 33.76 -7.10
CA GLY A 213 -50.50 34.26 -7.84
C GLY A 213 -49.65 35.28 -7.05
N ALA A 214 -49.82 35.39 -5.75
CA ALA A 214 -49.01 36.28 -4.92
C ALA A 214 -47.55 35.80 -4.86
N THR A 215 -46.60 36.74 -4.77
CA THR A 215 -45.17 36.43 -4.57
C THR A 215 -44.78 36.81 -3.14
N LEU A 216 -43.86 36.06 -2.55
CA LEU A 216 -43.29 36.40 -1.25
C LEU A 216 -42.53 37.73 -1.34
N SER A 217 -42.72 38.61 -0.33
CA SER A 217 -41.84 39.76 -0.18
C SER A 217 -40.46 39.30 0.27
N THR A 218 -39.43 40.13 0.06
CA THR A 218 -38.06 39.84 0.48
C THR A 218 -37.99 39.53 2.00
N GLU A 219 -38.71 40.29 2.81
CA GLU A 219 -38.75 40.07 4.26
C GLU A 219 -39.41 38.73 4.63
N GLN A 220 -40.49 38.35 3.94
CA GLN A 220 -41.15 37.05 4.14
C GLN A 220 -40.24 35.87 3.72
N PHE A 221 -39.52 36.06 2.63
CA PHE A 221 -38.56 35.07 2.16
C PHE A 221 -37.42 34.86 3.16
N ASP A 222 -36.79 35.94 3.64
CA ASP A 222 -35.69 35.90 4.60
C ASP A 222 -36.14 35.31 5.95
N ARG A 223 -37.34 35.65 6.40
CA ARG A 223 -37.91 35.07 7.61
C ARG A 223 -38.16 33.57 7.47
N LEU A 224 -38.76 33.15 6.37
CA LEU A 224 -39.00 31.73 6.08
C LEU A 224 -37.70 30.93 6.01
N ARG A 225 -36.66 31.49 5.38
CA ARG A 225 -35.32 30.92 5.32
C ARG A 225 -34.70 30.74 6.70
N GLY A 226 -34.78 31.81 7.53
CA GLY A 226 -34.26 31.76 8.90
C GLY A 226 -34.99 30.75 9.79
N GLU A 227 -36.32 30.65 9.68
CA GLU A 227 -37.13 29.66 10.41
C GLU A 227 -36.80 28.22 9.95
N LEU A 228 -36.56 28.04 8.65
CA LEU A 228 -36.18 26.75 8.08
C LEU A 228 -34.78 26.31 8.58
N GLU A 229 -33.81 27.22 8.58
CA GLU A 229 -32.46 26.97 9.10
C GLU A 229 -32.51 26.67 10.60
N ALA A 230 -33.23 27.44 11.40
CA ALA A 230 -33.30 27.27 12.86
C ALA A 230 -34.03 25.99 13.28
N SER A 231 -35.12 25.65 12.60
CA SER A 231 -35.98 24.52 12.99
C SER A 231 -35.53 23.18 12.44
N PHE A 232 -34.68 23.18 11.41
CA PHE A 232 -34.40 21.99 10.61
C PHE A 232 -32.91 21.72 10.37
N SER A 233 -31.99 22.52 10.87
CA SER A 233 -30.55 22.23 10.84
C SER A 233 -30.09 21.58 12.13
N GLY A 234 -29.11 20.66 11.98
CA GLY A 234 -28.43 19.99 13.09
C GLY A 234 -29.07 18.68 13.59
N ALA A 235 -28.27 17.84 14.20
CA ALA A 235 -28.69 16.51 14.69
C ALA A 235 -29.79 16.53 15.74
N GLY A 236 -29.92 17.60 16.52
CA GLY A 236 -30.97 17.78 17.54
C GLY A 236 -32.38 17.96 16.97
N ASN A 237 -32.48 18.29 15.69
CA ASN A 237 -33.77 18.49 15.00
C ASN A 237 -34.13 17.31 14.07
N ALA A 238 -33.34 16.22 14.13
CA ALA A 238 -33.60 15.04 13.32
C ALA A 238 -34.98 14.44 13.55
N GLY A 239 -35.70 14.18 12.46
CA GLY A 239 -37.02 13.54 12.52
C GLY A 239 -38.18 14.41 12.89
N ARG A 240 -38.00 15.73 13.10
CA ARG A 240 -39.11 16.64 13.33
C ARG A 240 -39.98 16.81 12.07
N PRO A 241 -41.30 16.64 12.15
CA PRO A 241 -42.17 16.85 11.01
C PRO A 241 -42.15 18.32 10.59
N MET A 242 -42.15 18.58 9.28
CA MET A 242 -42.25 19.91 8.71
C MET A 242 -43.73 20.23 8.45
N LEU A 243 -44.24 21.26 9.09
CA LEU A 243 -45.56 21.77 8.79
C LEU A 243 -45.46 22.86 7.71
N LEU A 244 -46.11 22.64 6.58
CA LEU A 244 -46.12 23.56 5.46
C LEU A 244 -47.52 24.14 5.31
N GLU A 245 -47.65 25.46 5.38
CA GLU A 245 -48.92 26.21 5.24
C GLU A 245 -48.82 27.19 4.08
N GLY A 246 -49.96 27.76 3.66
CA GLY A 246 -50.03 28.92 2.76
C GLY A 246 -49.53 28.65 1.34
N GLY A 247 -49.68 27.42 0.82
CA GLY A 247 -49.25 27.08 -0.55
C GLY A 247 -47.78 26.65 -0.67
N LEU A 248 -47.10 26.46 0.47
CA LEU A 248 -45.75 25.93 0.48
C LEU A 248 -45.74 24.40 0.19
N ARG A 249 -44.87 23.98 -0.70
CA ARG A 249 -44.65 22.56 -1.04
C ARG A 249 -43.16 22.24 -1.01
N TRP A 250 -42.81 21.10 -0.41
CA TRP A 250 -41.47 20.55 -0.49
C TRP A 250 -41.32 19.67 -1.73
N GLN A 251 -40.33 19.99 -2.56
CA GLN A 251 -39.93 19.17 -3.68
C GLN A 251 -38.50 18.68 -3.49
N ALA A 252 -38.31 17.38 -3.39
CA ALA A 252 -36.96 16.79 -3.37
C ALA A 252 -36.30 17.02 -4.73
N LEU A 253 -35.10 17.59 -4.74
CA LEU A 253 -34.32 17.87 -5.95
C LEU A 253 -33.12 16.89 -6.10
N SER A 254 -32.84 16.10 -5.09
CA SER A 254 -31.75 15.13 -5.10
C SER A 254 -32.28 13.70 -5.06
N LEU A 255 -31.45 12.77 -5.54
CA LEU A 255 -31.66 11.35 -5.32
C LEU A 255 -31.71 11.07 -3.81
N SER A 256 -32.58 10.16 -3.40
CA SER A 256 -32.59 9.72 -2.00
C SER A 256 -31.29 8.96 -1.68
N PRO A 257 -30.86 8.90 -0.42
CA PRO A 257 -29.72 8.07 -0.02
C PRO A 257 -29.85 6.60 -0.43
N ALA A 258 -31.08 6.08 -0.52
CA ALA A 258 -31.38 4.75 -0.97
C ALA A 258 -31.16 4.59 -2.50
N ASP A 259 -31.49 5.62 -3.28
CA ASP A 259 -31.32 5.60 -4.75
C ASP A 259 -29.85 5.65 -5.18
N MET A 260 -28.97 6.15 -4.33
CA MET A 260 -27.52 6.28 -4.62
C MET A 260 -26.69 5.06 -4.19
N ASP A 261 -27.33 4.06 -3.57
CA ASP A 261 -26.65 2.82 -3.09
C ASP A 261 -25.26 3.06 -2.48
N PHE A 262 -25.15 4.01 -1.57
CA PHE A 262 -23.87 4.33 -0.91
C PHE A 262 -23.25 3.15 -0.19
N VAL A 263 -24.06 2.23 0.33
CA VAL A 263 -23.58 1.04 1.03
C VAL A 263 -22.89 0.10 0.05
N GLY A 264 -23.53 -0.16 -1.10
CA GLY A 264 -22.95 -0.99 -2.17
C GLY A 264 -21.71 -0.35 -2.79
N THR A 265 -21.77 0.95 -3.12
CA THR A 265 -20.64 1.71 -3.66
C THR A 265 -19.44 1.68 -2.71
N LYS A 266 -19.65 1.93 -1.41
CA LYS A 266 -18.58 1.89 -0.41
C LYS A 266 -18.00 0.49 -0.25
N ALA A 267 -18.84 -0.55 -0.27
CA ALA A 267 -18.40 -1.94 -0.19
C ALA A 267 -17.63 -2.39 -1.44
N ALA A 268 -18.05 -1.95 -2.63
CA ALA A 268 -17.32 -2.20 -3.88
C ALA A 268 -15.94 -1.53 -3.86
N ALA A 269 -15.88 -0.24 -3.53
CA ALA A 269 -14.63 0.50 -3.42
C ALA A 269 -13.67 -0.12 -2.38
N ALA A 270 -14.19 -0.60 -1.24
CA ALA A 270 -13.39 -1.30 -0.24
C ALA A 270 -12.77 -2.60 -0.78
N ARG A 271 -13.48 -3.35 -1.63
CA ARG A 271 -12.95 -4.56 -2.29
C ARG A 271 -11.89 -4.24 -3.33
N GLU A 272 -12.07 -3.17 -4.10
CA GLU A 272 -11.07 -2.71 -5.06
C GLU A 272 -9.78 -2.26 -4.35
N ILE A 273 -9.91 -1.56 -3.22
CA ILE A 273 -8.76 -1.22 -2.36
C ILE A 273 -8.06 -2.50 -1.90
N ALA A 274 -8.81 -3.47 -1.37
CA ALA A 274 -8.25 -4.74 -0.93
C ALA A 274 -7.48 -5.45 -2.05
N LEU A 275 -8.04 -5.47 -3.27
CA LEU A 275 -7.42 -6.04 -4.46
C LEU A 275 -6.10 -5.35 -4.80
N ALA A 276 -6.06 -4.02 -4.78
CA ALA A 276 -4.86 -3.24 -5.09
C ALA A 276 -3.68 -3.55 -4.15
N PHE A 277 -3.98 -3.90 -2.90
CA PHE A 277 -2.97 -4.32 -1.90
C PHE A 277 -2.76 -5.84 -1.83
N GLY A 278 -3.45 -6.63 -2.67
CA GLY A 278 -3.35 -8.09 -2.67
C GLY A 278 -3.93 -8.77 -1.42
N VAL A 279 -4.86 -8.12 -0.74
CA VAL A 279 -5.46 -8.61 0.51
C VAL A 279 -6.84 -9.18 0.25
N PRO A 280 -7.12 -10.44 0.63
CA PRO A 280 -8.46 -11.00 0.58
C PRO A 280 -9.46 -10.14 1.39
N PRO A 281 -10.58 -9.70 0.80
CA PRO A 281 -11.54 -8.78 1.44
C PRO A 281 -12.06 -9.26 2.80
N MET A 282 -12.18 -10.56 2.98
CA MET A 282 -12.59 -11.19 4.23
C MET A 282 -11.70 -10.81 5.43
N LEU A 283 -10.38 -10.68 5.21
CA LEU A 283 -9.42 -10.32 6.27
C LEU A 283 -9.54 -8.84 6.70
N LEU A 284 -10.29 -8.04 5.95
CA LEU A 284 -10.62 -6.65 6.27
C LEU A 284 -11.97 -6.50 6.97
N GLY A 285 -12.64 -7.61 7.29
CA GLY A 285 -13.98 -7.59 7.91
C GLY A 285 -15.09 -7.12 6.96
N LEU A 286 -14.85 -7.17 5.64
CA LEU A 286 -15.86 -6.84 4.65
C LEU A 286 -16.92 -7.96 4.56
N PRO A 287 -18.21 -7.61 4.34
CA PRO A 287 -19.28 -8.62 4.23
C PRO A 287 -19.00 -9.63 3.11
N GLY A 288 -19.31 -10.90 3.37
CA GLY A 288 -19.12 -12.00 2.44
C GLY A 288 -19.28 -13.35 3.15
N ASP A 289 -18.82 -14.43 2.55
CA ASP A 289 -18.87 -15.79 3.11
C ASP A 289 -17.89 -15.96 4.28
N ASN A 290 -18.32 -15.62 5.49
CA ASN A 290 -17.51 -15.57 6.70
C ASN A 290 -17.54 -16.91 7.45
N SER A 291 -17.14 -18.03 6.82
CA SER A 291 -16.89 -19.27 7.53
C SER A 291 -15.45 -19.33 8.07
N TYR A 292 -15.23 -20.10 9.14
CA TYR A 292 -13.88 -20.31 9.68
C TYR A 292 -12.92 -20.94 8.66
N ALA A 293 -13.41 -21.85 7.82
CA ALA A 293 -12.64 -22.47 6.76
C ALA A 293 -12.18 -21.42 5.72
N ASN A 294 -13.09 -20.54 5.29
CA ASN A 294 -12.78 -19.47 4.34
C ASN A 294 -11.78 -18.48 4.92
N TYR A 295 -11.83 -18.18 6.23
CA TYR A 295 -10.85 -17.32 6.88
C TYR A 295 -9.44 -17.91 6.87
N ARG A 296 -9.31 -19.22 7.14
CA ARG A 296 -8.00 -19.90 7.04
C ARG A 296 -7.45 -19.86 5.62
N GLU A 297 -8.30 -20.17 4.62
CA GLU A 297 -7.90 -20.09 3.22
C GLU A 297 -7.52 -18.66 2.80
N ALA A 298 -8.28 -17.64 3.24
CA ALA A 298 -7.95 -16.25 2.98
C ALA A 298 -6.60 -15.86 3.60
N ASN A 299 -6.31 -16.31 4.83
CA ASN A 299 -5.03 -16.05 5.47
C ASN A 299 -3.87 -16.77 4.73
N ARG A 300 -4.09 -18.02 4.31
CA ARG A 300 -3.13 -18.75 3.47
C ARG A 300 -2.89 -18.06 2.13
N ALA A 301 -3.96 -17.58 1.48
CA ALA A 301 -3.86 -16.83 0.24
C ALA A 301 -3.08 -15.52 0.41
N LEU A 302 -3.32 -14.77 1.50
CA LEU A 302 -2.55 -13.57 1.83
C LEU A 302 -1.05 -13.85 1.92
N TRP A 303 -0.67 -14.92 2.63
CA TRP A 303 0.73 -15.31 2.74
C TRP A 303 1.33 -15.68 1.38
N ARG A 304 0.67 -16.55 0.63
CA ARG A 304 1.21 -17.08 -0.63
C ARG A 304 1.24 -16.05 -1.76
N LEU A 305 0.27 -15.16 -1.83
CA LEU A 305 0.08 -14.26 -2.98
C LEU A 305 0.56 -12.84 -2.73
N ALA A 306 0.68 -12.40 -1.48
CA ALA A 306 1.11 -11.05 -1.16
C ALA A 306 2.38 -11.02 -0.29
N ILE A 307 2.38 -11.69 0.87
CA ILE A 307 3.49 -11.58 1.83
C ILE A 307 4.75 -12.25 1.31
N LEU A 308 4.70 -13.51 0.85
CA LEU A 308 5.90 -14.23 0.39
C LEU A 308 6.55 -13.63 -0.85
N PRO A 309 5.81 -13.23 -1.90
CA PRO A 309 6.43 -12.53 -3.03
C PRO A 309 7.13 -11.23 -2.62
N LEU A 310 6.50 -10.43 -1.74
CA LEU A 310 7.12 -9.22 -1.21
C LEU A 310 8.34 -9.55 -0.33
N ALA A 311 8.25 -10.59 0.50
CA ALA A 311 9.37 -11.08 1.31
C ALA A 311 10.57 -11.47 0.44
N THR A 312 10.33 -12.25 -0.61
CA THR A 312 11.38 -12.68 -1.55
C THR A 312 12.06 -11.48 -2.21
N ALA A 313 11.30 -10.48 -2.63
CA ALA A 313 11.82 -9.26 -3.23
C ALA A 313 12.67 -8.44 -2.23
N VAL A 314 12.16 -8.25 -1.01
CA VAL A 314 12.83 -7.46 0.04
C VAL A 314 14.07 -8.16 0.54
N LEU A 315 13.95 -9.41 0.98
CA LEU A 315 15.04 -10.17 1.58
C LEU A 315 16.13 -10.51 0.56
N GLY A 316 15.73 -10.95 -0.64
CA GLY A 316 16.65 -11.21 -1.74
C GLY A 316 17.40 -9.96 -2.20
N GLY A 317 16.73 -8.83 -2.27
CA GLY A 317 17.37 -7.57 -2.64
C GLY A 317 18.33 -7.05 -1.57
N ILE A 318 18.02 -7.19 -0.28
CA ILE A 318 18.94 -6.87 0.82
C ILE A 318 20.15 -7.80 0.77
N ALA A 319 19.94 -9.11 0.63
CA ALA A 319 21.02 -10.09 0.53
C ALA A 319 21.96 -9.79 -0.66
N GLN A 320 21.38 -9.50 -1.83
CA GLN A 320 22.15 -9.12 -3.02
C GLN A 320 22.98 -7.86 -2.79
N GLY A 321 22.39 -6.83 -2.16
CA GLY A 321 23.08 -5.58 -1.85
C GLY A 321 24.22 -5.74 -0.85
N LEU A 322 24.18 -6.78 -0.01
CA LEU A 322 25.20 -7.08 1.00
C LEU A 322 26.21 -8.16 0.55
N ALA A 323 26.07 -8.72 -0.65
CA ALA A 323 26.94 -9.79 -1.15
C ALA A 323 28.43 -9.41 -1.21
N GLY A 324 28.77 -8.12 -1.26
CA GLY A 324 30.16 -7.65 -1.20
C GLY A 324 30.81 -7.74 0.19
N TRP A 325 30.03 -7.98 1.24
CA TRP A 325 30.48 -8.18 2.62
C TRP A 325 30.32 -9.62 3.11
N PHE A 326 29.31 -10.33 2.59
CA PHE A 326 28.95 -11.70 2.98
C PHE A 326 28.99 -12.60 1.77
N GLU A 327 29.94 -13.55 1.74
CA GLU A 327 30.03 -14.54 0.66
C GLU A 327 28.81 -15.47 0.69
N GLY A 328 28.14 -15.64 -0.45
CA GLY A 328 26.94 -16.47 -0.53
C GLY A 328 25.75 -15.91 0.27
N ALA A 329 25.69 -14.57 0.44
CA ALA A 329 24.60 -13.92 1.18
C ALA A 329 23.23 -14.39 0.69
N ALA A 330 22.44 -14.97 1.59
CA ALA A 330 21.07 -15.38 1.37
C ALA A 330 20.24 -15.10 2.61
N ILE A 331 19.04 -14.53 2.39
CA ILE A 331 18.06 -14.27 3.45
C ILE A 331 16.71 -14.73 2.92
N SER A 332 15.98 -15.51 3.71
CA SER A 332 14.66 -16.03 3.34
C SER A 332 13.73 -16.16 4.54
N VAL A 333 12.46 -16.42 4.27
CA VAL A 333 11.48 -16.77 5.30
C VAL A 333 11.55 -18.27 5.57
N ASP A 334 11.61 -18.66 6.83
CA ASP A 334 11.46 -20.06 7.26
C ASP A 334 9.98 -20.46 7.15
N LEU A 335 9.64 -21.12 6.06
CA LEU A 335 8.25 -21.48 5.74
C LEU A 335 7.64 -22.49 6.74
N ASP A 336 8.48 -23.34 7.36
CA ASP A 336 8.01 -24.32 8.33
C ASP A 336 7.54 -23.68 9.65
N ARG A 337 8.01 -22.47 9.92
CA ARG A 337 7.62 -21.70 11.11
C ARG A 337 6.52 -20.66 10.86
N VAL A 338 5.93 -20.64 9.66
CA VAL A 338 4.79 -19.77 9.32
C VAL A 338 3.48 -20.50 9.63
N PRO A 339 2.73 -20.10 10.67
CA PRO A 339 1.51 -20.82 11.09
C PRO A 339 0.43 -20.93 10.00
N ALA A 340 0.32 -19.90 9.15
CA ALA A 340 -0.65 -19.88 8.05
C ALA A 340 -0.38 -20.93 6.96
N LEU A 341 0.85 -21.46 6.88
CA LEU A 341 1.31 -22.43 5.89
C LEU A 341 1.52 -23.82 6.48
N ALA A 342 1.29 -24.02 7.80
CA ALA A 342 1.62 -25.25 8.50
C ALA A 342 1.02 -26.51 7.86
N GLU A 343 -0.27 -26.47 7.45
CA GLU A 343 -0.94 -27.60 6.80
C GLU A 343 -0.31 -27.95 5.43
N ASP A 344 0.08 -26.94 4.65
CA ASP A 344 0.72 -27.14 3.35
C ASP A 344 2.11 -27.72 3.52
N ARG A 345 2.85 -27.23 4.52
CA ARG A 345 4.19 -27.72 4.85
C ARG A 345 4.16 -29.16 5.38
N GLU A 346 3.24 -29.47 6.28
CA GLU A 346 3.06 -30.83 6.79
C GLU A 346 2.75 -31.81 5.66
N ARG A 347 1.88 -31.44 4.73
CA ARG A 347 1.57 -32.24 3.55
C ARG A 347 2.81 -32.43 2.65
N LEU A 348 3.57 -31.35 2.41
CA LEU A 348 4.81 -31.42 1.61
C LEU A 348 5.84 -32.34 2.27
N TRP A 349 6.06 -32.18 3.58
CA TRP A 349 6.95 -33.04 4.35
C TRP A 349 6.54 -34.51 4.26
N GLY A 350 5.24 -34.81 4.40
CA GLY A 350 4.71 -36.16 4.26
C GLY A 350 4.97 -36.77 2.86
N MET A 351 4.69 -35.99 1.79
CA MET A 351 4.92 -36.44 0.42
C MET A 351 6.41 -36.68 0.13
N VAL A 352 7.29 -35.77 0.52
CA VAL A 352 8.73 -35.87 0.27
C VAL A 352 9.34 -37.00 1.09
N SER A 353 8.93 -37.18 2.35
CA SER A 353 9.39 -38.28 3.20
C SER A 353 9.00 -39.64 2.62
N ALA A 354 7.81 -39.78 2.06
CA ALA A 354 7.31 -41.02 1.47
C ALA A 354 7.93 -41.36 0.10
N ALA A 355 8.60 -40.41 -0.54
CA ALA A 355 9.21 -40.59 -1.87
C ALA A 355 10.48 -41.44 -1.79
N SER A 356 10.38 -42.74 -2.06
CA SER A 356 11.48 -43.72 -1.96
C SER A 356 12.52 -43.58 -3.08
N PHE A 357 12.18 -42.90 -4.17
CA PHE A 357 13.04 -42.70 -5.34
C PHE A 357 13.97 -41.48 -5.23
N LEU A 358 13.77 -40.61 -4.21
CA LEU A 358 14.58 -39.43 -3.97
C LEU A 358 15.68 -39.71 -2.94
N SER A 359 16.87 -39.20 -3.20
CA SER A 359 17.97 -39.17 -2.24
C SER A 359 17.69 -38.16 -1.12
N ASP A 360 18.35 -38.28 0.04
CA ASP A 360 18.20 -37.34 1.16
C ASP A 360 18.58 -35.90 0.79
N VAL A 361 19.58 -35.75 -0.12
CA VAL A 361 19.98 -34.43 -0.63
C VAL A 361 18.86 -33.80 -1.45
N GLU A 362 18.24 -34.57 -2.35
CA GLU A 362 17.09 -34.09 -3.13
C GLU A 362 15.87 -33.78 -2.27
N LYS A 363 15.59 -34.60 -1.24
CA LYS A 363 14.54 -34.35 -0.28
C LYS A 363 14.74 -33.05 0.48
N ARG A 364 15.96 -32.81 0.98
CA ARG A 364 16.31 -31.54 1.65
C ARG A 364 16.16 -30.34 0.72
N ALA A 365 16.59 -30.45 -0.53
CA ALA A 365 16.47 -29.40 -1.52
C ALA A 365 14.99 -29.09 -1.82
N LEU A 366 14.13 -30.11 -1.96
CA LEU A 366 12.68 -29.93 -2.15
C LEU A 366 11.96 -29.31 -0.96
N LEU A 367 12.48 -29.53 0.23
CA LEU A 367 11.95 -28.92 1.47
C LEU A 367 12.55 -27.53 1.73
N GLU A 368 13.48 -27.07 0.88
CA GLU A 368 14.20 -25.79 1.02
C GLU A 368 14.96 -25.70 2.37
N ILE A 369 15.39 -26.82 2.91
CA ILE A 369 16.19 -26.88 4.13
C ILE A 369 17.59 -26.41 3.80
N GLN A 370 17.98 -25.24 4.32
CA GLN A 370 19.36 -24.77 4.24
C GLN A 370 20.24 -25.62 5.16
N GLU A 371 21.35 -26.10 4.66
CA GLU A 371 22.37 -26.68 5.53
C GLU A 371 22.93 -25.56 6.42
N VAL A 372 22.63 -25.66 7.71
CA VAL A 372 23.30 -24.83 8.72
C VAL A 372 24.71 -25.39 8.81
N VAL A 373 25.70 -24.66 8.22
CA VAL A 373 27.11 -24.95 8.36
C VAL A 373 27.60 -24.55 9.74
#